data_7553fb9a891cff7a06e90359270ef6e9
#
_entry.id   7553fb9a891cff7a06e90359270ef6e9
#
_cell.length_a   1.000
_cell.length_b   1.000
_cell.length_c   1.000
_cell.angle_alpha   90.00
_cell.angle_beta   90.00
_cell.angle_gamma   90.00
#
_symmetry.space_group_name_H-M   'P 1'
#
loop_
_entity.id
_entity.type
_entity.pdbx_description
1 polymer ?
#
loop_
_entity_poly.entity_id
_entity_poly.type
_entity_poly.pdbx_seq_one_letter_code
_entity_poly.pdbx_strand_id
1 'polypeptide(L)'
;MAKVTLLAYTPEPEKLVAAAAKLCYSSSSPQTLMDGLTPEKTESFLEMLQTIGHESPVEHVSFTFGIEGVSRSLLAQITRHRIASYSVQSQRYVREKDFQYVTPPEIAAIPEALELYEQTMAQIGESYDRLAAMLKQKHTGTLMAEGLDEKAAARKAEKMAIEDARFVLPNACDTQMVVTMNARSLFNFFRHRCCNRAQWEIREVAYQMLSLVYEVAPTLFQNAGAPCIRGNCPEGKMSCGHPDEVRAYDAMRKGKATR
;
A
#
# COMPACT_ATOMS: atom_id res chain seq x y z
N MET A 1 -6.11 -1.24 -13.22
CA MET A 1 -4.81 -1.70 -12.62
C MET A 1 -4.42 -0.75 -11.51
N ALA A 2 -3.85 -1.26 -10.45
CA ALA A 2 -3.35 -0.45 -9.33
C ALA A 2 -2.34 0.59 -9.81
N LYS A 3 -2.44 1.80 -9.26
CA LYS A 3 -1.50 2.91 -9.51
C LYS A 3 -0.91 3.36 -8.18
N VAL A 4 0.41 3.42 -8.09
CA VAL A 4 1.15 3.93 -6.94
C VAL A 4 1.92 5.18 -7.32
N THR A 5 1.84 6.20 -6.46
CA THR A 5 2.56 7.46 -6.61
C THR A 5 3.32 7.77 -5.32
N LEU A 6 4.59 8.12 -5.40
CA LEU A 6 5.34 8.64 -4.26
C LEU A 6 4.97 10.12 -4.06
N LEU A 7 4.21 10.41 -3.02
CA LEU A 7 3.69 11.76 -2.73
C LEU A 7 4.71 12.63 -1.98
N ALA A 8 5.45 12.03 -1.06
CA ALA A 8 6.47 12.70 -0.26
C ALA A 8 7.45 11.70 0.32
N TYR A 9 8.64 12.19 0.64
CA TYR A 9 9.65 11.43 1.39
C TYR A 9 10.56 12.38 2.17
N THR A 10 11.25 11.85 3.19
CA THR A 10 12.24 12.60 3.97
C THR A 10 13.36 13.08 3.03
N PRO A 11 13.69 14.40 3.01
CA PRO A 11 14.78 14.92 2.18
C PRO A 11 16.12 14.26 2.50
N GLU A 12 16.97 14.05 1.50
CA GLU A 12 18.30 13.42 1.62
C GLU A 12 18.28 12.14 2.47
N PRO A 13 17.39 11.15 2.16
CA PRO A 13 17.09 10.05 3.08
C PRO A 13 18.32 9.20 3.42
N GLU A 14 19.17 8.93 2.46
CA GLU A 14 20.40 8.15 2.63
C GLU A 14 21.41 8.86 3.53
N LYS A 15 21.58 10.15 3.32
CA LYS A 15 22.49 10.99 4.13
C LYS A 15 22.02 11.10 5.58
N LEU A 16 20.71 11.26 5.79
CA LEU A 16 20.15 11.30 7.14
C LEU A 16 20.36 9.98 7.88
N VAL A 17 20.13 8.82 7.23
CA VAL A 17 20.39 7.50 7.83
C VAL A 17 21.85 7.35 8.20
N ALA A 18 22.78 7.75 7.31
CA ALA A 18 24.21 7.66 7.57
C ALA A 18 24.65 8.58 8.74
N ALA A 19 24.12 9.81 8.80
CA ALA A 19 24.40 10.73 9.90
C ALA A 19 23.88 10.22 11.24
N ALA A 20 22.63 9.73 11.28
CA ALA A 20 22.02 9.17 12.47
C ALA A 20 22.81 7.97 13.01
N ALA A 21 23.24 7.06 12.13
CA ALA A 21 24.05 5.91 12.53
C ALA A 21 25.44 6.33 13.05
N LYS A 22 26.11 7.30 12.39
CA LYS A 22 27.42 7.82 12.82
C LYS A 22 27.36 8.51 14.17
N LEU A 23 26.25 9.17 14.49
CA LEU A 23 26.10 9.88 15.76
C LEU A 23 26.34 8.99 16.98
N CYS A 24 25.97 7.72 16.90
CA CYS A 24 26.16 6.75 18.00
C CYS A 24 27.64 6.52 18.36
N TYR A 25 28.56 6.87 17.48
CA TYR A 25 30.01 6.59 17.62
C TYR A 25 30.87 7.85 17.42
N SER A 26 30.26 9.05 17.44
CA SER A 26 30.93 10.30 17.16
C SER A 26 30.68 11.33 18.27
N SER A 27 31.70 12.11 18.59
CA SER A 27 31.58 13.32 19.45
C SER A 27 31.16 14.58 18.69
N SER A 28 31.00 14.49 17.35
CA SER A 28 30.56 15.58 16.49
C SER A 28 29.07 15.86 16.64
N SER A 29 28.67 17.11 16.42
CA SER A 29 27.24 17.46 16.43
C SER A 29 26.48 16.81 15.25
N PRO A 30 25.16 16.59 15.37
CA PRO A 30 24.35 16.08 14.27
C PRO A 30 24.51 16.90 12.98
N GLN A 31 24.54 18.22 13.06
CA GLN A 31 24.72 19.10 11.91
C GLN A 31 26.08 18.90 11.26
N THR A 32 27.17 18.86 12.06
CA THR A 32 28.53 18.60 11.54
C THR A 32 28.62 17.26 10.82
N LEU A 33 27.92 16.23 11.31
CA LEU A 33 27.87 14.93 10.64
C LEU A 33 27.13 15.00 9.31
N MET A 34 25.99 15.70 9.27
CA MET A 34 25.25 15.93 8.02
C MET A 34 26.10 16.67 6.99
N ASP A 35 26.76 17.75 7.38
CA ASP A 35 27.56 18.59 6.47
C ASP A 35 28.84 17.89 5.96
N GLY A 36 29.39 16.99 6.77
CA GLY A 36 30.61 16.24 6.43
C GLY A 36 30.42 14.98 5.58
N LEU A 37 29.17 14.60 5.26
CA LEU A 37 28.88 13.44 4.43
C LEU A 37 28.84 13.82 2.95
N THR A 38 29.75 13.24 2.15
CA THR A 38 29.70 13.24 0.67
C THR A 38 28.86 12.06 0.18
N PRO A 39 28.40 12.04 -1.08
CA PRO A 39 27.69 10.90 -1.66
C PRO A 39 28.45 9.58 -1.48
N GLU A 40 29.74 9.53 -1.79
CA GLU A 40 30.57 8.34 -1.71
C GLU A 40 30.71 7.82 -0.28
N LYS A 41 30.88 8.74 0.69
CA LYS A 41 30.94 8.38 2.12
C LYS A 41 29.60 7.86 2.62
N THR A 42 28.52 8.43 2.14
CA THR A 42 27.16 8.00 2.47
C THR A 42 26.92 6.59 1.96
N GLU A 43 27.17 6.32 0.68
CA GLU A 43 27.01 5.02 0.04
C GLU A 43 27.82 3.95 0.78
N SER A 44 29.13 4.13 0.91
CA SER A 44 30.01 3.17 1.60
C SER A 44 29.55 2.88 3.05
N PHE A 45 29.03 3.88 3.74
CA PHE A 45 28.57 3.71 5.11
C PHE A 45 27.23 2.94 5.18
N LEU A 46 26.31 3.21 4.25
CA LEU A 46 25.05 2.46 4.16
C LEU A 46 25.28 0.99 3.79
N GLU A 47 26.21 0.70 2.89
CA GLU A 47 26.59 -0.67 2.55
C GLU A 47 27.14 -1.43 3.76
N MET A 48 27.98 -0.78 4.54
CA MET A 48 28.49 -1.33 5.80
C MET A 48 27.34 -1.60 6.79
N LEU A 49 26.41 -0.66 7.00
CA LEU A 49 25.23 -0.85 7.87
C LEU A 49 24.38 -2.04 7.45
N GLN A 50 24.16 -2.19 6.14
CA GLN A 50 23.41 -3.33 5.59
C GLN A 50 24.13 -4.66 5.82
N THR A 51 25.47 -4.69 5.70
CA THR A 51 26.28 -5.89 5.92
C THR A 51 26.22 -6.37 7.36
N ILE A 52 26.27 -5.44 8.32
CA ILE A 52 26.21 -5.77 9.76
C ILE A 52 24.77 -5.88 10.30
N GLY A 53 23.74 -5.59 9.48
CA GLY A 53 22.35 -5.73 9.86
C GLY A 53 21.84 -4.66 10.83
N HIS A 54 22.44 -3.47 10.86
CA HIS A 54 21.97 -2.35 11.70
C HIS A 54 20.76 -1.64 11.07
N GLU A 55 19.57 -1.96 11.55
CA GLU A 55 18.31 -1.45 11.00
C GLU A 55 17.69 -0.28 11.79
N SER A 56 18.16 0.04 13.01
CA SER A 56 17.59 1.15 13.78
C SER A 56 17.75 2.52 13.12
N PRO A 57 18.89 2.88 12.47
CA PRO A 57 19.03 4.18 11.84
C PRO A 57 18.10 4.44 10.66
N VAL A 58 17.63 3.38 10.00
CA VAL A 58 16.73 3.52 8.83
C VAL A 58 15.30 3.91 9.23
N GLU A 59 14.97 3.88 10.52
CA GLU A 59 13.66 4.33 11.03
C GLU A 59 13.46 5.84 10.95
N HIS A 60 14.55 6.63 10.84
CA HIS A 60 14.49 8.09 10.77
C HIS A 60 13.95 8.63 9.44
N VAL A 61 13.83 7.81 8.41
CA VAL A 61 13.34 8.23 7.09
C VAL A 61 12.01 7.57 6.75
N SER A 62 11.10 8.38 6.22
CA SER A 62 9.73 7.96 5.89
C SER A 62 9.36 8.31 4.45
N PHE A 63 8.45 7.52 3.89
CA PHE A 63 7.94 7.64 2.52
C PHE A 63 6.42 7.59 2.56
N THR A 64 5.77 8.49 1.83
CA THR A 64 4.32 8.60 1.75
C THR A 64 3.85 8.31 0.32
N PHE A 65 2.94 7.35 0.18
CA PHE A 65 2.42 6.90 -1.11
C PHE A 65 0.93 7.19 -1.22
N GLY A 66 0.50 7.57 -2.42
CA GLY A 66 -0.88 7.45 -2.88
C GLY A 66 -1.05 6.13 -3.62
N ILE A 67 -2.06 5.37 -3.27
CA ILE A 67 -2.40 4.07 -3.88
C ILE A 67 -3.85 4.13 -4.34
N GLU A 68 -4.10 3.88 -5.62
CA GLU A 68 -5.40 3.99 -6.28
C GLU A 68 -5.70 2.72 -7.07
N GLY A 69 -6.98 2.42 -7.31
CA GLY A 69 -7.42 1.31 -8.14
C GLY A 69 -7.13 -0.06 -7.51
N VAL A 70 -7.30 -0.19 -6.20
CA VAL A 70 -7.01 -1.41 -5.43
C VAL A 70 -8.25 -1.90 -4.70
N SER A 71 -8.34 -3.22 -4.50
CA SER A 71 -9.48 -3.85 -3.85
C SER A 71 -9.50 -3.70 -2.33
N ARG A 72 -10.66 -3.88 -1.72
CA ARG A 72 -10.79 -4.06 -0.27
C ARG A 72 -10.07 -5.33 0.23
N SER A 73 -9.90 -6.33 -0.63
CA SER A 73 -9.05 -7.49 -0.33
C SER A 73 -7.60 -7.10 -0.11
N LEU A 74 -7.05 -6.20 -0.92
CA LEU A 74 -5.71 -5.65 -0.71
C LEU A 74 -5.65 -4.83 0.57
N LEU A 75 -6.65 -3.95 0.81
CA LEU A 75 -6.72 -3.14 2.02
C LEU A 75 -6.63 -3.99 3.29
N ALA A 76 -7.36 -5.10 3.36
CA ALA A 76 -7.32 -6.03 4.49
C ALA A 76 -5.94 -6.67 4.71
N GLN A 77 -5.11 -6.74 3.67
CA GLN A 77 -3.74 -7.28 3.75
C GLN A 77 -2.71 -6.21 4.10
N ILE A 78 -2.78 -5.01 3.49
CA ILE A 78 -1.79 -3.96 3.70
C ILE A 78 -1.88 -3.38 5.12
N THR A 79 -3.07 -3.23 5.68
CA THR A 79 -3.31 -2.73 7.04
C THR A 79 -2.83 -3.68 8.15
N ARG A 80 -2.42 -4.91 7.83
CA ARG A 80 -1.74 -5.82 8.77
C ARG A 80 -0.32 -5.38 9.09
N HIS A 81 0.29 -4.51 8.28
CA HIS A 81 1.57 -3.85 8.56
C HIS A 81 1.32 -2.66 9.47
N ARG A 82 1.41 -2.89 10.80
CA ARG A 82 0.91 -1.96 11.84
C ARG A 82 1.79 -0.75 12.08
N ILE A 83 3.08 -0.79 11.77
CA ILE A 83 3.98 0.36 11.88
C ILE A 83 3.90 1.17 10.58
N ALA A 84 2.75 1.82 10.41
CA ALA A 84 2.41 2.64 9.27
C ALA A 84 1.23 3.54 9.60
N SER A 85 1.07 4.65 8.87
CA SER A 85 -0.11 5.50 8.91
C SER A 85 -0.94 5.29 7.65
N TYR A 86 -2.26 5.14 7.81
CA TYR A 86 -3.20 4.89 6.72
C TYR A 86 -4.34 5.91 6.74
N SER A 87 -4.60 6.54 5.60
CA SER A 87 -5.83 7.29 5.32
C SER A 87 -6.51 6.63 4.13
N VAL A 88 -7.68 6.06 4.34
CA VAL A 88 -8.40 5.26 3.33
C VAL A 88 -9.74 5.90 3.01
N GLN A 89 -10.14 5.89 1.73
CA GLN A 89 -11.46 6.35 1.30
C GLN A 89 -12.55 5.57 2.04
N SER A 90 -13.45 6.34 2.68
CA SER A 90 -14.49 5.77 3.52
C SER A 90 -15.77 5.49 2.75
N GLN A 91 -16.23 4.25 2.74
CA GLN A 91 -17.54 3.85 2.23
C GLN A 91 -18.72 4.33 3.11
N ARG A 92 -18.45 4.96 4.27
CA ARG A 92 -19.49 5.55 5.13
C ARG A 92 -19.89 6.96 4.69
N TYR A 93 -19.01 7.67 3.96
CA TYR A 93 -19.19 9.07 3.60
C TYR A 93 -19.27 9.28 2.09
N VAL A 94 -18.75 8.36 1.31
CA VAL A 94 -18.78 8.38 -0.15
C VAL A 94 -19.77 7.32 -0.60
N ARG A 95 -20.81 7.72 -1.34
CA ARG A 95 -21.76 6.80 -1.95
C ARG A 95 -21.10 6.11 -3.13
N GLU A 96 -21.13 4.80 -3.14
CA GLU A 96 -20.58 3.96 -4.21
C GLU A 96 -21.61 3.86 -5.37
N LYS A 97 -21.93 4.99 -6.00
CA LYS A 97 -22.70 4.98 -7.24
C LYS A 97 -21.85 4.37 -8.34
N ASP A 98 -22.40 3.38 -9.05
CA ASP A 98 -21.66 2.65 -10.09
C ASP A 98 -20.30 2.19 -9.57
N PHE A 99 -20.30 1.50 -8.41
CA PHE A 99 -19.06 1.15 -7.74
C PHE A 99 -18.09 0.45 -8.67
N GLN A 100 -16.85 0.92 -8.68
CA GLN A 100 -15.78 0.30 -9.41
C GLN A 100 -15.28 -0.94 -8.64
N TYR A 101 -14.78 -1.91 -9.36
CA TYR A 101 -14.24 -3.14 -8.76
C TYR A 101 -13.00 -3.63 -9.50
N VAL A 102 -12.16 -4.32 -8.78
CA VAL A 102 -10.94 -4.94 -9.31
C VAL A 102 -11.28 -6.33 -9.81
N THR A 103 -11.01 -6.61 -11.08
CA THR A 103 -11.16 -7.94 -11.67
C THR A 103 -9.87 -8.72 -11.55
N PRO A 104 -9.84 -9.88 -10.84
CA PRO A 104 -8.66 -10.72 -10.76
C PRO A 104 -8.22 -11.23 -12.15
N PRO A 105 -6.90 -11.27 -12.45
CA PRO A 105 -6.38 -11.71 -13.75
C PRO A 105 -6.85 -13.11 -14.16
N GLU A 106 -6.94 -14.06 -13.23
CA GLU A 106 -7.40 -15.42 -13.50
C GLU A 106 -8.88 -15.48 -13.88
N ILE A 107 -9.72 -14.58 -13.34
CA ILE A 107 -11.11 -14.45 -13.75
C ILE A 107 -11.18 -13.83 -15.16
N ALA A 108 -10.40 -12.78 -15.40
CA ALA A 108 -10.35 -12.10 -16.69
C ALA A 108 -9.84 -13.01 -17.83
N ALA A 109 -9.04 -14.02 -17.50
CA ALA A 109 -8.49 -14.97 -18.48
C ALA A 109 -9.51 -16.02 -18.99
N ILE A 110 -10.64 -16.18 -18.32
CA ILE A 110 -11.67 -17.17 -18.65
C ILE A 110 -12.97 -16.43 -19.01
N PRO A 111 -13.39 -16.39 -20.31
CA PRO A 111 -14.54 -15.59 -20.75
C PRO A 111 -15.82 -15.83 -19.94
N GLU A 112 -16.17 -17.09 -19.70
CA GLU A 112 -17.38 -17.46 -18.96
C GLU A 112 -17.30 -17.06 -17.46
N ALA A 113 -16.10 -17.09 -16.87
CA ALA A 113 -15.88 -16.63 -15.50
C ALA A 113 -15.98 -15.10 -15.42
N LEU A 114 -15.46 -14.39 -16.41
CA LEU A 114 -15.55 -12.93 -16.50
C LEU A 114 -17.01 -12.48 -16.62
N GLU A 115 -17.78 -13.10 -17.52
CA GLU A 115 -19.20 -12.79 -17.70
C GLU A 115 -19.99 -13.01 -16.42
N LEU A 116 -19.80 -14.14 -15.74
CA LEU A 116 -20.44 -14.44 -14.45
C LEU A 116 -20.06 -13.41 -13.38
N TYR A 117 -18.77 -13.02 -13.36
CA TYR A 117 -18.25 -12.05 -12.41
C TYR A 117 -18.89 -10.67 -12.62
N GLU A 118 -18.94 -10.18 -13.86
CA GLU A 118 -19.53 -8.87 -14.21
C GLU A 118 -21.05 -8.84 -13.91
N GLN A 119 -21.77 -9.89 -14.25
CA GLN A 119 -23.19 -10.02 -13.90
C GLN A 119 -23.42 -9.99 -12.39
N THR A 120 -22.56 -10.67 -11.62
CA THR A 120 -22.64 -10.68 -10.16
C THR A 120 -22.35 -9.26 -9.59
N MET A 121 -21.35 -8.55 -10.10
CA MET A 121 -21.04 -7.19 -9.67
C MET A 121 -22.21 -6.23 -9.96
N ALA A 122 -22.83 -6.34 -11.14
CA ALA A 122 -24.01 -5.55 -11.49
C ALA A 122 -25.18 -5.79 -10.52
N GLN A 123 -25.50 -7.05 -10.21
CA GLN A 123 -26.56 -7.42 -9.26
C GLN A 123 -26.28 -6.87 -7.84
N ILE A 124 -25.01 -6.90 -7.40
CA ILE A 124 -24.62 -6.33 -6.11
C ILE A 124 -24.84 -4.81 -6.11
N GLY A 125 -24.48 -4.11 -7.21
CA GLY A 125 -24.70 -2.67 -7.35
C GLY A 125 -26.18 -2.30 -7.24
N GLU A 126 -27.04 -3.00 -7.96
CA GLU A 126 -28.51 -2.83 -7.86
C GLU A 126 -29.02 -3.08 -6.43
N SER A 127 -28.52 -4.13 -5.79
CA SER A 127 -28.91 -4.46 -4.41
C SER A 127 -28.49 -3.38 -3.42
N TYR A 128 -27.28 -2.85 -3.58
CA TYR A 128 -26.77 -1.74 -2.78
C TYR A 128 -27.64 -0.50 -2.91
N ASP A 129 -27.98 -0.09 -4.14
CA ASP A 129 -28.81 1.09 -4.39
C ASP A 129 -30.22 0.94 -3.83
N ARG A 130 -30.83 -0.23 -3.99
CA ARG A 130 -32.15 -0.54 -3.43
C ARG A 130 -32.15 -0.50 -1.91
N LEU A 131 -31.17 -1.11 -1.26
CA LEU A 131 -31.02 -1.07 0.20
C LEU A 131 -30.78 0.37 0.71
N ALA A 132 -29.91 1.11 0.06
CA ALA A 132 -29.65 2.51 0.42
C ALA A 132 -30.92 3.38 0.31
N ALA A 133 -31.72 3.20 -0.75
CA ALA A 133 -32.98 3.92 -0.93
C ALA A 133 -34.02 3.57 0.16
N MET A 134 -34.22 2.29 0.43
CA MET A 134 -35.17 1.83 1.47
C MET A 134 -34.78 2.33 2.87
N LEU A 135 -33.50 2.22 3.22
CA LEU A 135 -32.97 2.69 4.51
C LEU A 135 -33.07 4.21 4.64
N LYS A 136 -32.75 4.94 3.57
CA LYS A 136 -32.87 6.40 3.53
C LYS A 136 -34.32 6.84 3.77
N GLN A 137 -35.29 6.21 3.10
CA GLN A 137 -36.71 6.52 3.29
C GLN A 137 -37.14 6.31 4.76
N LYS A 138 -36.78 5.15 5.34
CA LYS A 138 -37.07 4.83 6.74
C LYS A 138 -36.45 5.87 7.68
N HIS A 139 -35.18 6.16 7.54
CA HIS A 139 -34.47 7.09 8.42
C HIS A 139 -34.97 8.53 8.27
N THR A 140 -35.32 8.96 7.05
CA THR A 140 -35.90 10.29 6.82
C THR A 140 -37.20 10.43 7.62
N GLY A 141 -38.12 9.45 7.51
CA GLY A 141 -39.36 9.47 8.28
C GLY A 141 -39.16 9.54 9.79
N THR A 142 -38.23 8.74 10.32
CA THR A 142 -37.88 8.76 11.75
C THR A 142 -37.34 10.13 12.19
N LEU A 143 -36.40 10.71 11.44
CA LEU A 143 -35.77 11.97 11.77
C LEU A 143 -36.76 13.16 11.67
N MET A 144 -37.69 13.12 10.73
CA MET A 144 -38.77 14.11 10.64
C MET A 144 -39.73 14.00 11.83
N ALA A 145 -40.06 12.79 12.27
CA ALA A 145 -40.86 12.57 13.46
C ALA A 145 -40.17 13.05 14.75
N GLU A 146 -38.83 13.08 14.76
CA GLU A 146 -38.00 13.66 15.83
C GLU A 146 -37.88 15.19 15.76
N GLY A 147 -38.47 15.82 14.75
CA GLY A 147 -38.52 17.29 14.61
C GLY A 147 -37.50 17.92 13.67
N LEU A 148 -36.77 17.15 12.89
CA LEU A 148 -35.90 17.69 11.84
C LEU A 148 -36.72 18.13 10.64
N ASP A 149 -36.30 19.22 9.98
CA ASP A 149 -36.86 19.59 8.67
C ASP A 149 -36.48 18.52 7.62
N GLU A 150 -37.29 18.43 6.56
CA GLU A 150 -37.14 17.39 5.51
C GLU A 150 -35.72 17.34 4.89
N LYS A 151 -35.16 18.51 4.58
CA LYS A 151 -33.85 18.63 3.93
C LYS A 151 -32.70 18.15 4.85
N ALA A 152 -32.74 18.54 6.12
CA ALA A 152 -31.78 18.09 7.13
C ALA A 152 -31.94 16.60 7.42
N ALA A 153 -33.19 16.11 7.56
CA ALA A 153 -33.52 14.71 7.75
C ALA A 153 -33.00 13.86 6.58
N ALA A 154 -33.29 14.23 5.32
CA ALA A 154 -32.85 13.49 4.15
C ALA A 154 -31.31 13.40 4.03
N ARG A 155 -30.60 14.51 4.34
CA ARG A 155 -29.12 14.52 4.30
C ARG A 155 -28.48 13.66 5.40
N LYS A 156 -29.07 13.63 6.60
CA LYS A 156 -28.61 12.78 7.70
C LYS A 156 -28.95 11.32 7.42
N ALA A 157 -30.15 11.05 6.94
CA ALA A 157 -30.63 9.72 6.57
C ALA A 157 -29.78 9.07 5.45
N GLU A 158 -29.30 9.85 4.47
CA GLU A 158 -28.38 9.35 3.42
C GLU A 158 -27.13 8.72 4.04
N LYS A 159 -26.47 9.42 4.97
CA LYS A 159 -25.28 8.91 5.64
C LYS A 159 -25.55 7.63 6.45
N MET A 160 -26.68 7.58 7.17
CA MET A 160 -27.09 6.41 7.91
C MET A 160 -27.39 5.22 6.98
N ALA A 161 -28.06 5.50 5.86
CA ALA A 161 -28.43 4.46 4.89
C ALA A 161 -27.22 3.82 4.22
N ILE A 162 -26.23 4.60 3.76
CA ILE A 162 -25.04 4.06 3.11
C ILE A 162 -24.12 3.34 4.08
N GLU A 163 -24.13 3.68 5.38
CA GLU A 163 -23.35 2.99 6.42
C GLU A 163 -23.76 1.52 6.54
N ASP A 164 -25.05 1.22 6.38
CA ASP A 164 -25.57 -0.15 6.46
C ASP A 164 -25.64 -0.82 5.07
N ALA A 165 -26.07 -0.08 4.04
CA ALA A 165 -26.16 -0.64 2.69
C ALA A 165 -24.83 -1.22 2.16
N ARG A 166 -23.69 -0.61 2.53
CA ARG A 166 -22.34 -1.04 2.12
C ARG A 166 -21.97 -2.47 2.54
N PHE A 167 -22.72 -3.09 3.45
CA PHE A 167 -22.46 -4.47 3.88
C PHE A 167 -22.66 -5.50 2.76
N VAL A 168 -23.35 -5.16 1.68
CA VAL A 168 -23.47 -6.03 0.49
C VAL A 168 -22.33 -5.86 -0.50
N LEU A 169 -21.48 -4.80 -0.36
CA LEU A 169 -20.40 -4.56 -1.29
C LEU A 169 -19.32 -5.64 -1.19
N PRO A 170 -18.76 -6.10 -2.32
CA PRO A 170 -17.82 -7.21 -2.35
C PRO A 170 -16.41 -6.74 -1.93
N ASN A 171 -15.56 -7.69 -1.58
CA ASN A 171 -14.13 -7.44 -1.35
C ASN A 171 -13.40 -6.91 -2.61
N ALA A 172 -13.98 -7.13 -3.78
CA ALA A 172 -13.49 -6.60 -5.05
C ALA A 172 -13.70 -5.09 -5.19
N CYS A 173 -14.61 -4.50 -4.40
CA CYS A 173 -14.90 -3.07 -4.46
C CYS A 173 -13.60 -2.25 -4.40
N ASP A 174 -13.47 -1.30 -5.33
CA ASP A 174 -12.30 -0.42 -5.45
C ASP A 174 -12.16 0.51 -4.24
N THR A 175 -10.95 0.89 -3.96
CA THR A 175 -10.61 1.88 -2.94
C THR A 175 -9.28 2.57 -3.25
N GLN A 176 -9.05 3.68 -2.57
CA GLN A 176 -7.80 4.42 -2.63
C GLN A 176 -7.33 4.81 -1.23
N MET A 177 -6.02 5.01 -1.09
CA MET A 177 -5.45 5.33 0.21
C MET A 177 -4.16 6.13 0.11
N VAL A 178 -3.87 6.86 1.19
CA VAL A 178 -2.54 7.39 1.47
C VAL A 178 -1.90 6.54 2.56
N VAL A 179 -0.65 6.13 2.33
CA VAL A 179 0.11 5.29 3.26
C VAL A 179 1.46 5.92 3.54
N THR A 180 1.83 6.06 4.82
CA THR A 180 3.17 6.49 5.22
C THR A 180 3.84 5.38 6.02
N MET A 181 5.06 5.02 5.61
CA MET A 181 5.91 4.03 6.29
C MET A 181 7.35 4.56 6.40
N ASN A 182 8.04 4.25 7.51
CA ASN A 182 9.48 4.43 7.56
C ASN A 182 10.22 3.33 6.77
N ALA A 183 11.51 3.51 6.48
CA ALA A 183 12.26 2.56 5.65
C ALA A 183 12.33 1.16 6.28
N ARG A 184 12.42 1.02 7.60
CA ARG A 184 12.41 -0.29 8.26
C ARG A 184 11.09 -1.03 8.06
N SER A 185 9.97 -0.32 8.18
CA SER A 185 8.64 -0.88 7.88
C SER A 185 8.52 -1.29 6.42
N LEU A 186 9.08 -0.49 5.50
CA LEU A 186 9.13 -0.82 4.07
C LEU A 186 9.97 -2.05 3.79
N PHE A 187 11.13 -2.25 4.44
CA PHE A 187 11.91 -3.50 4.31
C PHE A 187 11.09 -4.72 4.71
N ASN A 188 10.39 -4.65 5.85
CA ASN A 188 9.49 -5.72 6.28
C ASN A 188 8.34 -5.94 5.29
N PHE A 189 7.72 -4.87 4.79
CA PHE A 189 6.65 -4.93 3.80
C PHE A 189 7.14 -5.60 2.50
N PHE A 190 8.24 -5.15 1.91
CA PHE A 190 8.80 -5.71 0.68
C PHE A 190 9.23 -7.16 0.84
N ARG A 191 9.84 -7.51 1.99
CA ARG A 191 10.21 -8.89 2.31
C ARG A 191 9.03 -9.84 2.20
N HIS A 192 7.85 -9.43 2.67
CA HIS A 192 6.66 -10.27 2.66
C HIS A 192 5.84 -10.16 1.38
N ARG A 193 5.81 -8.98 0.75
CA ARG A 193 4.86 -8.70 -0.33
C ARG A 193 5.47 -8.77 -1.73
N CYS A 194 6.79 -8.63 -1.88
CA CYS A 194 7.47 -8.92 -3.14
C CYS A 194 7.70 -10.42 -3.39
N CYS A 195 7.38 -11.29 -2.44
CA CYS A 195 7.48 -12.73 -2.58
C CYS A 195 6.39 -13.27 -3.52
N ASN A 196 6.71 -14.26 -4.38
CA ASN A 196 5.73 -14.90 -5.27
C ASN A 196 4.58 -15.60 -4.54
N ARG A 197 4.71 -15.87 -3.24
CA ARG A 197 3.62 -16.39 -2.40
C ARG A 197 2.65 -15.31 -1.91
N ALA A 198 2.96 -14.03 -2.10
CA ALA A 198 2.02 -12.96 -1.85
C ALA A 198 0.90 -12.99 -2.90
N GLN A 199 -0.28 -12.55 -2.50
CA GLN A 199 -1.39 -12.41 -3.43
C GLN A 199 -1.01 -11.40 -4.54
N TRP A 200 -1.44 -11.64 -5.77
CA TRP A 200 -0.99 -10.94 -6.97
C TRP A 200 -1.10 -9.41 -6.87
N GLU A 201 -2.21 -8.89 -6.35
CA GLU A 201 -2.51 -7.45 -6.30
C GLU A 201 -1.57 -6.70 -5.34
N ILE A 202 -1.43 -7.18 -4.10
CA ILE A 202 -0.53 -6.56 -3.13
C ILE A 202 0.94 -6.74 -3.53
N ARG A 203 1.28 -7.80 -4.27
CA ARG A 203 2.62 -7.99 -4.82
C ARG A 203 2.93 -6.96 -5.89
N GLU A 204 2.00 -6.68 -6.78
CA GLU A 204 2.13 -5.63 -7.80
C GLU A 204 2.33 -4.25 -7.16
N VAL A 205 1.50 -3.90 -6.17
CA VAL A 205 1.64 -2.65 -5.41
C VAL A 205 3.00 -2.58 -4.69
N ALA A 206 3.45 -3.68 -4.09
CA ALA A 206 4.74 -3.72 -3.40
C ALA A 206 5.92 -3.47 -4.37
N TYR A 207 5.87 -4.02 -5.58
CA TYR A 207 6.91 -3.76 -6.59
C TYR A 207 6.87 -2.33 -7.11
N GLN A 208 5.70 -1.73 -7.31
CA GLN A 208 5.59 -0.31 -7.68
C GLN A 208 6.17 0.58 -6.58
N MET A 209 5.80 0.36 -5.31
CA MET A 209 6.36 1.10 -4.17
C MET A 209 7.89 0.95 -4.10
N LEU A 210 8.40 -0.29 -4.26
CA LEU A 210 9.84 -0.56 -4.20
C LEU A 210 10.60 0.14 -5.33
N SER A 211 10.05 0.22 -6.54
CA SER A 211 10.66 0.94 -7.66
C SER A 211 10.78 2.44 -7.35
N LEU A 212 9.71 3.05 -6.83
CA LEU A 212 9.68 4.47 -6.49
C LEU A 212 10.68 4.85 -5.38
N VAL A 213 10.81 4.04 -4.33
CA VAL A 213 11.81 4.33 -3.28
C VAL A 213 13.24 4.05 -3.73
N TYR A 214 13.43 3.11 -4.66
CA TYR A 214 14.74 2.84 -5.26
C TYR A 214 15.23 4.02 -6.10
N GLU A 215 14.36 4.75 -6.80
CA GLU A 215 14.70 5.95 -7.57
C GLU A 215 15.24 7.08 -6.68
N VAL A 216 14.77 7.22 -5.45
CA VAL A 216 15.14 8.33 -4.54
C VAL A 216 16.14 7.94 -3.45
N ALA A 217 16.35 6.63 -3.23
CA ALA A 217 17.27 6.10 -2.22
C ALA A 217 17.84 4.73 -2.68
N PRO A 218 18.61 4.70 -3.80
CA PRO A 218 19.04 3.45 -4.42
C PRO A 218 19.93 2.60 -3.53
N THR A 219 20.89 3.19 -2.80
CA THR A 219 21.78 2.46 -1.90
C THR A 219 21.02 1.87 -0.72
N LEU A 220 20.10 2.66 -0.14
CA LEU A 220 19.29 2.21 0.99
C LEU A 220 18.41 1.02 0.62
N PHE A 221 17.80 1.02 -0.56
CA PHE A 221 16.87 -0.02 -1.00
C PHE A 221 17.46 -1.04 -1.98
N GLN A 222 18.79 -1.00 -2.25
CA GLN A 222 19.44 -1.93 -3.20
C GLN A 222 19.18 -3.41 -2.87
N ASN A 223 19.02 -3.71 -1.60
CA ASN A 223 18.83 -5.05 -1.07
C ASN A 223 17.40 -5.33 -0.60
N ALA A 224 16.46 -4.38 -0.80
CA ALA A 224 15.06 -4.56 -0.44
C ALA A 224 14.31 -5.41 -1.48
N GLY A 225 13.35 -6.23 -1.01
CA GLY A 225 12.56 -7.11 -1.86
C GLY A 225 12.30 -8.47 -1.23
N ALA A 226 11.96 -9.46 -2.06
CA ALA A 226 11.74 -10.83 -1.60
C ALA A 226 13.02 -11.44 -0.98
N PRO A 227 12.91 -12.27 0.06
CA PRO A 227 14.09 -12.83 0.76
C PRO A 227 15.06 -13.57 -0.15
N CYS A 228 14.56 -14.20 -1.22
CA CYS A 228 15.37 -15.01 -2.14
C CYS A 228 16.24 -14.19 -3.11
N ILE A 229 16.14 -12.86 -3.14
CA ILE A 229 17.01 -12.03 -3.99
C ILE A 229 18.48 -12.06 -3.54
N ARG A 230 18.74 -12.30 -2.26
CA ARG A 230 20.08 -12.29 -1.65
C ARG A 230 20.59 -13.66 -1.22
N GLY A 231 19.84 -14.73 -1.38
CA GLY A 231 20.27 -16.03 -0.88
C GLY A 231 19.22 -17.12 -1.08
N ASN A 232 19.28 -18.13 -0.25
CA ASN A 232 18.31 -19.21 -0.27
C ASN A 232 16.95 -18.73 0.27
N CYS A 233 15.87 -19.30 -0.28
CA CYS A 233 14.53 -19.03 0.23
C CYS A 233 14.42 -19.50 1.69
N PRO A 234 14.04 -18.62 2.63
CA PRO A 234 13.93 -19.00 4.06
C PRO A 234 12.72 -19.90 4.34
N GLU A 235 11.79 -20.02 3.40
CA GLU A 235 10.56 -20.84 3.53
C GLU A 235 10.82 -22.35 3.40
N GLY A 236 12.06 -22.79 3.07
CA GLY A 236 12.42 -24.19 2.96
C GLY A 236 11.46 -24.98 2.06
N LYS A 237 10.79 -26.00 2.62
CA LYS A 237 9.80 -26.81 1.89
C LYS A 237 8.57 -26.04 1.41
N MET A 238 8.31 -24.85 1.96
CA MET A 238 7.20 -23.98 1.58
C MET A 238 7.59 -22.96 0.50
N SER A 239 8.79 -23.06 -0.06
CA SER A 239 9.25 -22.22 -1.17
C SER A 239 8.30 -22.31 -2.38
N CYS A 240 8.18 -21.20 -3.13
CA CYS A 240 7.46 -21.20 -4.42
C CYS A 240 8.22 -21.97 -5.53
N GLY A 241 9.49 -22.29 -5.33
CA GLY A 241 10.33 -23.00 -6.34
C GLY A 241 10.93 -22.09 -7.43
N HIS A 242 10.62 -20.79 -7.46
CA HIS A 242 10.99 -19.86 -8.54
C HIS A 242 11.93 -18.71 -8.10
N PRO A 243 13.04 -18.95 -7.37
CA PRO A 243 13.91 -17.86 -6.92
C PRO A 243 14.59 -17.13 -8.07
N ASP A 244 14.91 -17.81 -9.16
CA ASP A 244 15.62 -17.21 -10.28
C ASP A 244 14.76 -16.24 -11.08
N GLU A 245 13.47 -16.52 -11.23
CA GLU A 245 12.50 -15.60 -11.82
C GLU A 245 12.37 -14.32 -10.99
N VAL A 246 12.32 -14.47 -9.65
CA VAL A 246 12.24 -13.32 -8.73
C VAL A 246 13.51 -12.47 -8.81
N ARG A 247 14.69 -13.08 -8.89
CA ARG A 247 15.98 -12.37 -9.07
C ARG A 247 16.05 -11.64 -10.40
N ALA A 248 15.63 -12.30 -11.48
CA ALA A 248 15.58 -11.70 -12.81
C ALA A 248 14.64 -10.49 -12.86
N TYR A 249 13.47 -10.60 -12.25
CA TYR A 249 12.51 -9.50 -12.15
C TYR A 249 13.06 -8.32 -11.33
N ASP A 250 13.71 -8.59 -10.18
CA ASP A 250 14.35 -7.57 -9.35
C ASP A 250 15.47 -6.83 -10.10
N ALA A 251 16.33 -7.56 -10.82
CA ALA A 251 17.40 -6.98 -11.64
C ALA A 251 16.85 -6.11 -12.78
N MET A 252 15.80 -6.58 -13.49
CA MET A 252 15.14 -5.80 -14.54
C MET A 252 14.54 -4.50 -14.01
N ARG A 253 13.90 -4.53 -12.84
CA ARG A 253 13.31 -3.38 -12.18
C ARG A 253 14.37 -2.32 -11.84
N LYS A 254 15.49 -2.73 -11.25
CA LYS A 254 16.62 -1.84 -10.92
C LYS A 254 17.24 -1.22 -12.17
N GLY A 255 17.38 -1.98 -13.23
CA GLY A 255 17.91 -1.47 -14.52
C GLY A 255 16.97 -0.46 -15.23
N LYS A 256 15.67 -0.44 -14.91
CA LYS A 256 14.73 0.58 -15.43
C LYS A 256 14.80 1.88 -14.62
N ALA A 257 15.03 1.80 -13.32
CA ALA A 257 15.14 2.96 -12.43
C ALA A 257 16.44 3.78 -12.63
N THR A 258 17.45 3.18 -13.24
CA THR A 258 18.76 3.83 -13.53
C THR A 258 18.86 4.44 -14.93
N ARG A 259 17.80 4.44 -15.72
CA ARG A 259 17.70 5.06 -17.07
C ARG A 259 16.75 6.25 -17.04
#